data_a88900bc77e5d262ab7476110a2234e9
#
_entry.id   a88900bc77e5d262ab7476110a2234e9
#
_cell.length_a   1.000
_cell.length_b   1.000
_cell.length_c   1.000
_cell.angle_alpha   90.00
_cell.angle_beta   90.00
_cell.angle_gamma   90.00
#
_symmetry.space_group_name_H-M   'P 1'
#
loop_
_entity.id
_entity.type
_entity.pdbx_description
1 polymer ?
#
loop_
_entity_poly.entity_id
_entity_poly.type
_entity_poly.pdbx_seq_one_letter_code
_entity_poly.pdbx_strand_id
1 'polypeptide(L)'
;MQILPKVNTLRKGSLLYRGIRYRKGFGVHSPFVFNLITKVIEEKCSYYSFYDIELLRKQLLFREGEITYPDRQNKGKRKTRSISEIVKRESIRPKHGALLFRLTNYFKSKNILQIGTTMG
;
A
#
# COMPACT_ATOMS: atom_id res chain seq x y z
N MET A 1 -30.30 39.29 -3.08
CA MET A 1 -29.54 39.01 -1.83
C MET A 1 -29.15 37.55 -1.91
N GLN A 2 -27.96 37.26 -2.49
CA GLN A 2 -27.48 35.90 -2.71
C GLN A 2 -26.55 35.52 -1.57
N ILE A 3 -26.93 34.47 -0.85
CA ILE A 3 -26.14 33.91 0.23
C ILE A 3 -25.22 32.83 -0.39
N LEU A 4 -23.95 33.14 -0.50
CA LEU A 4 -22.89 32.19 -0.93
C LEU A 4 -22.57 31.18 0.18
N PRO A 5 -22.38 29.89 -0.11
CA PRO A 5 -22.01 28.92 0.90
C PRO A 5 -20.50 28.96 1.16
N LYS A 6 -20.10 29.57 2.29
CA LYS A 6 -18.72 29.60 2.81
C LYS A 6 -18.43 28.37 3.68
N VAL A 7 -18.41 27.14 3.19
CA VAL A 7 -18.23 26.00 4.09
C VAL A 7 -17.06 25.05 3.77
N ASN A 8 -16.39 25.16 2.61
CA ASN A 8 -15.44 24.12 2.22
C ASN A 8 -13.94 24.44 2.37
N THR A 9 -13.55 25.67 2.61
CA THR A 9 -12.10 26.04 2.69
C THR A 9 -11.49 25.76 4.07
N LEU A 10 -12.27 25.86 5.13
CA LEU A 10 -11.80 25.65 6.51
C LEU A 10 -11.52 24.17 6.85
N ARG A 11 -12.22 23.24 6.22
CA ARG A 11 -12.01 21.80 6.43
C ARG A 11 -10.69 21.27 5.83
N LYS A 12 -10.27 21.77 4.67
CA LYS A 12 -9.01 21.35 4.04
C LYS A 12 -7.77 21.83 4.81
N GLY A 13 -7.78 23.04 5.31
CA GLY A 13 -6.70 23.56 6.17
C GLY A 13 -6.57 22.81 7.49
N SER A 14 -7.69 22.44 8.11
CA SER A 14 -7.69 21.66 9.35
C SER A 14 -7.14 20.24 9.19
N LEU A 15 -7.39 19.56 8.05
CA LEU A 15 -6.86 18.23 7.76
C LEU A 15 -5.36 18.26 7.48
N LEU A 16 -4.88 19.25 6.73
CA LEU A 16 -3.44 19.48 6.49
C LEU A 16 -2.72 19.82 7.79
N TYR A 17 -3.26 20.70 8.61
CA TYR A 17 -2.69 21.07 9.91
C TYR A 17 -2.63 19.87 10.86
N ARG A 18 -3.69 19.04 10.91
CA ARG A 18 -3.70 17.78 11.66
C ARG A 18 -2.63 16.82 11.13
N GLY A 19 -2.54 16.62 9.81
CA GLY A 19 -1.53 15.76 9.20
C GLY A 19 -0.10 16.17 9.53
N ILE A 20 0.18 17.47 9.63
CA ILE A 20 1.51 17.98 10.00
C ILE A 20 1.74 17.85 11.53
N ARG A 21 0.74 18.17 12.34
CA ARG A 21 0.86 18.16 13.81
C ARG A 21 0.99 16.76 14.40
N TYR A 22 0.31 15.79 13.81
CA TYR A 22 0.36 14.39 14.29
C TYR A 22 1.47 13.54 13.64
N ARG A 23 2.32 14.15 12.81
CA ARG A 23 3.54 13.50 12.32
C ARG A 23 4.44 13.14 13.49
N LYS A 24 5.10 11.99 13.40
CA LYS A 24 6.01 11.46 14.43
C LYS A 24 5.32 11.18 15.78
N GLY A 25 4.02 10.89 15.78
CA GLY A 25 3.29 10.55 17.01
C GLY A 25 3.07 11.72 17.96
N PHE A 26 3.28 12.96 17.53
CA PHE A 26 3.06 14.12 18.38
C PHE A 26 1.60 14.25 18.79
N GLY A 27 1.31 14.36 20.10
CA GLY A 27 -0.05 14.43 20.64
C GLY A 27 -0.76 13.09 20.76
N VAL A 28 -0.08 11.97 20.55
CA VAL A 28 -0.63 10.63 20.77
C VAL A 28 -0.34 10.20 22.20
N HIS A 29 -1.39 10.00 23.00
CA HIS A 29 -1.27 9.62 24.43
C HIS A 29 -1.08 8.12 24.64
N SER A 30 -1.41 7.28 23.65
CA SER A 30 -1.20 5.83 23.74
C SER A 30 0.25 5.46 23.41
N PRO A 31 1.02 4.86 24.34
CA PRO A 31 2.38 4.40 24.07
C PRO A 31 2.45 3.39 22.92
N PHE A 32 1.44 2.54 22.82
CA PHE A 32 1.34 1.56 21.73
C PHE A 32 1.21 2.26 20.37
N VAL A 33 0.26 3.19 20.24
CA VAL A 33 0.03 3.92 18.99
C VAL A 33 1.23 4.81 18.65
N PHE A 34 1.84 5.46 19.63
CA PHE A 34 3.06 6.23 19.43
C PHE A 34 4.19 5.37 18.86
N ASN A 35 4.45 4.21 19.46
CA ASN A 35 5.46 3.26 18.96
C ASN A 35 5.13 2.74 17.56
N LEU A 36 3.86 2.44 17.26
CA LEU A 36 3.43 1.99 15.95
C LEU A 36 3.68 3.05 14.87
N ILE A 37 3.36 4.31 15.16
CA ILE A 37 3.60 5.41 14.23
C ILE A 37 5.10 5.60 14.00
N THR A 38 5.88 5.74 15.07
CA THR A 38 7.29 6.11 14.99
C THR A 38 8.19 4.98 14.50
N LYS A 39 7.92 3.73 14.90
CA LYS A 39 8.78 2.56 14.59
C LYS A 39 8.33 1.77 13.37
N VAL A 40 7.11 1.98 12.88
CA VAL A 40 6.57 1.20 11.75
C VAL A 40 6.15 2.10 10.59
N ILE A 41 5.27 3.08 10.86
CA ILE A 41 4.69 3.88 9.78
C ILE A 41 5.72 4.88 9.22
N GLU A 42 6.43 5.58 10.11
CA GLU A 42 7.42 6.61 9.74
C GLU A 42 8.85 6.10 9.61
N GLU A 43 9.08 4.80 9.83
CA GLU A 43 10.39 4.21 9.65
C GLU A 43 10.89 4.37 8.22
N LYS A 44 12.10 4.89 8.09
CA LYS A 44 12.74 5.15 6.79
C LYS A 44 13.83 4.12 6.45
N CYS A 45 14.10 3.16 7.32
CA CYS A 45 15.11 2.14 7.06
C CYS A 45 14.76 1.36 5.80
N SER A 46 15.72 1.24 4.91
CA SER A 46 15.64 0.41 3.73
C SER A 46 16.24 -0.95 4.05
N TYR A 47 15.45 -1.99 3.95
CA TYR A 47 15.91 -3.38 4.11
C TYR A 47 16.43 -3.89 2.76
N TYR A 48 17.48 -4.71 2.78
CA TYR A 48 18.08 -5.28 1.56
C TYR A 48 17.04 -6.03 0.69
N SER A 49 16.12 -6.73 1.33
CA SER A 49 15.05 -7.47 0.65
C SER A 49 14.13 -6.58 -0.21
N PHE A 50 14.01 -5.30 0.11
CA PHE A 50 13.20 -4.39 -0.70
C PHE A 50 13.81 -4.16 -2.08
N TYR A 51 15.13 -4.11 -2.17
CA TYR A 51 15.83 -3.97 -3.43
C TYR A 51 15.60 -5.19 -4.34
N ASP A 52 15.74 -6.39 -3.79
CA ASP A 52 15.56 -7.63 -4.54
C ASP A 52 14.12 -7.78 -5.06
N ILE A 53 13.13 -7.46 -4.22
CA ILE A 53 11.71 -7.48 -4.62
C ILE A 53 11.43 -6.46 -5.74
N GLU A 54 11.98 -5.26 -5.66
CA GLU A 54 11.78 -4.25 -6.70
C GLU A 54 12.53 -4.58 -8.00
N LEU A 55 13.66 -5.26 -7.92
CA LEU A 55 14.36 -5.79 -9.08
C LEU A 55 13.50 -6.85 -9.79
N LEU A 56 12.97 -7.82 -9.03
CA LEU A 56 12.05 -8.82 -9.56
C LEU A 56 10.80 -8.20 -10.20
N ARG A 57 10.21 -7.21 -9.52
CA ARG A 57 9.07 -6.46 -10.06
C ARG A 57 9.39 -5.81 -11.40
N LYS A 58 10.56 -5.17 -11.52
CA LYS A 58 11.02 -4.56 -12.79
C LYS A 58 11.19 -5.62 -13.88
N GLN A 59 11.81 -6.75 -13.57
CA GLN A 59 11.96 -7.84 -14.53
C GLN A 59 10.59 -8.35 -15.03
N LEU A 60 9.61 -8.50 -14.16
CA LEU A 60 8.27 -8.91 -14.53
C LEU A 60 7.52 -7.87 -15.37
N LEU A 61 7.76 -6.57 -15.15
CA LEU A 61 7.17 -5.49 -15.95
C LEU A 61 7.67 -5.49 -17.41
N PHE A 62 8.90 -5.94 -17.65
CA PHE A 62 9.48 -6.04 -18.99
C PHE A 62 9.34 -7.45 -19.61
N ARG A 63 8.78 -8.39 -18.84
CA ARG A 63 8.61 -9.76 -19.32
C ARG A 63 7.47 -9.83 -20.33
N GLU A 64 7.77 -10.34 -21.51
CA GLU A 64 6.79 -10.69 -22.52
C GLU A 64 6.04 -11.96 -22.10
N GLY A 65 4.79 -12.04 -22.47
CA GLY A 65 3.92 -13.21 -22.21
C GLY A 65 2.53 -12.80 -21.75
N GLU A 66 1.62 -13.73 -21.94
CA GLU A 66 0.20 -13.54 -21.60
C GLU A 66 -0.29 -14.68 -20.72
N ILE A 67 -1.18 -14.38 -19.81
CA ILE A 67 -1.84 -15.34 -18.94
C ILE A 67 -3.32 -15.34 -19.25
N THR A 68 -3.86 -16.53 -19.53
CA THR A 68 -5.28 -16.74 -19.79
C THR A 68 -5.93 -17.41 -18.58
N TYR A 69 -6.96 -16.80 -18.03
CA TYR A 69 -7.69 -17.28 -16.87
C TYR A 69 -9.21 -17.17 -17.08
N PRO A 70 -10.02 -17.94 -16.32
CA PRO A 70 -11.48 -17.86 -16.42
C PRO A 70 -11.99 -16.48 -16.04
N ASP A 71 -12.89 -15.91 -16.83
CA ASP A 71 -13.54 -14.66 -16.48
C ASP A 71 -14.59 -14.90 -15.38
N ARG A 72 -14.42 -14.26 -14.22
CA ARG A 72 -15.35 -14.39 -13.09
C ARG A 72 -16.71 -13.73 -13.36
N GLN A 73 -16.75 -12.73 -14.23
CA GLN A 73 -17.98 -11.99 -14.55
C GLN A 73 -18.79 -12.69 -15.65
N ASN A 74 -18.11 -13.38 -16.59
CA ASN A 74 -18.75 -14.07 -17.72
C ASN A 74 -18.40 -15.55 -17.65
N LYS A 75 -19.26 -16.35 -17.03
CA LYS A 75 -19.08 -17.81 -16.93
C LYS A 75 -18.90 -18.43 -18.34
N GLY A 76 -17.83 -19.18 -18.51
CA GLY A 76 -17.48 -19.84 -19.78
C GLY A 76 -16.57 -19.03 -20.71
N LYS A 77 -16.31 -17.74 -20.43
CA LYS A 77 -15.32 -16.97 -21.18
C LYS A 77 -13.96 -16.97 -20.49
N ARG A 78 -12.92 -16.88 -21.29
CA ARG A 78 -11.54 -16.72 -20.83
C ARG A 78 -11.08 -15.29 -21.07
N LYS A 79 -10.29 -14.76 -20.17
CA LYS A 79 -9.69 -13.45 -20.27
C LYS A 79 -8.19 -13.57 -20.32
N THR A 80 -7.59 -12.95 -21.33
CA THR A 80 -6.14 -12.94 -21.52
C THR A 80 -5.60 -11.56 -21.17
N ARG A 81 -4.53 -11.52 -20.40
CA ARG A 81 -3.80 -10.29 -20.05
C ARG A 81 -2.31 -10.51 -20.09
N SER A 82 -1.57 -9.48 -20.45
CA SER A 82 -0.12 -9.52 -20.39
C SER A 82 0.38 -9.55 -18.94
N ILE A 83 1.52 -10.21 -18.73
CA ILE A 83 2.17 -10.28 -17.40
C ILE A 83 2.44 -8.86 -16.88
N SER A 84 2.95 -7.99 -17.73
CA SER A 84 3.24 -6.60 -17.38
C SER A 84 2.01 -5.82 -16.90
N GLU A 85 0.84 -6.03 -17.55
CA GLU A 85 -0.41 -5.38 -17.13
C GLU A 85 -0.87 -5.88 -15.75
N ILE A 86 -0.78 -7.19 -15.51
CA ILE A 86 -1.15 -7.80 -14.23
C ILE A 86 -0.25 -7.23 -13.11
N VAL A 87 1.07 -7.24 -13.32
CA VAL A 87 2.02 -6.71 -12.33
C VAL A 87 1.77 -5.22 -12.05
N LYS A 88 1.52 -4.42 -13.08
CA LYS A 88 1.27 -2.98 -12.93
C LYS A 88 0.00 -2.67 -12.15
N ARG A 89 -1.07 -3.45 -12.35
CA ARG A 89 -2.39 -3.17 -11.77
C ARG A 89 -2.64 -3.87 -10.44
N GLU A 90 -2.17 -5.09 -10.30
CA GLU A 90 -2.58 -6.01 -9.23
C GLU A 90 -1.48 -6.23 -8.18
N SER A 91 -0.21 -5.97 -8.49
CA SER A 91 0.84 -6.06 -7.49
C SER A 91 0.76 -4.94 -6.45
N ILE A 92 1.07 -5.28 -5.22
CA ILE A 92 1.13 -4.31 -4.13
C ILE A 92 2.18 -3.23 -4.44
N ARG A 93 1.86 -1.99 -4.14
CA ARG A 93 2.83 -0.88 -4.31
C ARG A 93 3.98 -1.00 -3.31
N PRO A 94 5.22 -0.62 -3.68
CA PRO A 94 6.41 -0.74 -2.83
C PRO A 94 6.22 -0.20 -1.41
N LYS A 95 5.61 0.96 -1.27
CA LYS A 95 5.34 1.57 0.03
C LYS A 95 4.43 0.72 0.93
N HIS A 96 3.43 0.07 0.35
CA HIS A 96 2.51 -0.78 1.11
C HIS A 96 3.15 -2.12 1.45
N GLY A 97 3.94 -2.69 0.54
CA GLY A 97 4.71 -3.90 0.81
C GLY A 97 5.71 -3.68 1.95
N ALA A 98 6.46 -2.58 1.90
CA ALA A 98 7.37 -2.19 2.96
C ALA A 98 6.67 -1.97 4.31
N LEU A 99 5.46 -1.39 4.30
CA LEU A 99 4.66 -1.23 5.52
C LEU A 99 4.22 -2.58 6.09
N LEU A 100 3.73 -3.50 5.26
CA LEU A 100 3.34 -4.84 5.69
C LEU A 100 4.54 -5.61 6.29
N PHE A 101 5.70 -5.53 5.64
CA PHE A 101 6.92 -6.13 6.16
C PHE A 101 7.27 -5.59 7.56
N ARG A 102 7.25 -4.27 7.74
CA ARG A 102 7.54 -3.63 9.03
C ARG A 102 6.52 -4.00 10.10
N LEU A 103 5.23 -4.08 9.74
CA LEU A 103 4.17 -4.53 10.64
C LEU A 103 4.41 -5.96 11.11
N THR A 104 4.67 -6.89 10.20
CA THR A 104 4.91 -8.29 10.55
C THR A 104 6.14 -8.46 11.42
N ASN A 105 7.20 -7.69 11.15
CA ASN A 105 8.42 -7.67 11.95
C ASN A 105 8.19 -7.06 13.34
N TYR A 106 7.47 -5.94 13.42
CA TYR A 106 7.14 -5.28 14.69
C TYR A 106 6.32 -6.17 15.61
N PHE A 107 5.32 -6.86 15.08
CA PHE A 107 4.49 -7.79 15.84
C PHE A 107 5.11 -9.18 16.01
N LYS A 108 6.28 -9.44 15.42
CA LYS A 108 6.95 -10.75 15.42
C LYS A 108 5.99 -11.87 15.01
N SER A 109 5.22 -11.62 13.95
CA SER A 109 4.18 -12.53 13.48
C SER A 109 4.77 -13.86 13.06
N LYS A 110 4.36 -14.95 13.70
CA LYS A 110 4.81 -16.31 13.35
C LYS A 110 4.07 -16.89 12.15
N ASN A 111 2.80 -16.53 12.00
CA ASN A 111 1.94 -17.02 10.92
C ASN A 111 1.36 -15.83 10.17
N ILE A 112 1.45 -15.86 8.84
CA ILE A 112 0.89 -14.85 7.96
C ILE A 112 -0.02 -15.55 6.97
N LEU A 113 -1.29 -15.15 6.92
CA LEU A 113 -2.25 -15.63 5.92
C LEU A 113 -2.48 -14.54 4.89
N GLN A 114 -2.21 -14.84 3.64
CA GLN A 114 -2.51 -13.97 2.52
C GLN A 114 -3.60 -14.58 1.65
N ILE A 115 -4.67 -13.82 1.39
CA ILE A 115 -5.77 -14.24 0.53
C ILE A 115 -5.71 -13.40 -0.74
N GLY A 116 -5.58 -14.07 -1.90
CA GLY A 116 -5.42 -13.41 -3.20
C GLY A 116 -3.97 -13.03 -3.48
N THR A 117 -3.24 -13.99 -4.01
CA THR A 117 -1.91 -13.76 -4.60
C THR A 117 -2.06 -13.70 -6.11
N THR A 118 -1.58 -12.63 -6.74
CA THR A 118 -1.67 -12.47 -8.19
C THR A 118 -0.42 -13.02 -8.87
N MET A 119 0.73 -12.48 -8.52
CA MET A 119 2.05 -12.88 -9.05
C MET A 119 3.07 -13.13 -7.93
N GLY A 120 2.61 -13.27 -6.70
CA GLY A 120 3.42 -13.45 -5.51
C GLY A 120 3.43 -12.28 -4.57
#